data_98ebfba5d981bc45b78be4009041cea6
#
_entry.id   98ebfba5d981bc45b78be4009041cea6
#
_cell.length_a   1.000
_cell.length_b   1.000
_cell.length_c   1.000
_cell.angle_alpha   90.00
_cell.angle_beta   90.00
_cell.angle_gamma   90.00
#
_symmetry.space_group_name_H-M   'P 1'
#
loop_
_entity.id
_entity.type
_entity.pdbx_description
1 polymer ?
#
loop_
_entity_poly.entity_id
_entity_poly.type
_entity_poly.pdbx_seq_one_letter_code
_entity_poly.pdbx_strand_id
1 'polypeptide(L)'
;MSRTWNMSDSFQPAPPSPAASPPPLPEANTADEAVDSPHLANVEAGKALEPDASATDTAATARATATAPAVATARRGWLWYSATRSAGQVPLTVIAKRFLFLGAIAFGGPPAHVALFQVQTWRPELLDDAAFASLFALTQALPGPSSTQLAIAIGILMGGVSGGLVAFICFSLIATTTMAILGCIFFYASEVSMAPEMEATLQGVQMGLTAAAVSIAIKAALDLSAKLASEPLTRWLNALAAAANLLAPDIPWVLPLSLFVAGCLQASQGRFKAFWARVGLLADQEGPQKAPSAAVRDQPVTYFLAMLCLITWIALFAGLVFWQGLGPPWWADLFERFYRAGSLVWGGGPVVLPLLLPEVVPRFVTDVQFLQGFAFVQAMPGPMFNFAAYLGGAYAGPIGAIIAWVGLFLPGLLLIYAALPFWAAATTNPGAQAFLKGVNAAASGLVVAAALLMLDVVRTPPQRTIALVCFTIHHWPGKDYFGPKYNAPATVAIGAVLGLPLCLPYVLAHPNP
;
A
#
# COMPACT_ATOMS: atom_id res chain seq x y z
N MET A 1 -57.04 -25.61 5.47
CA MET A 1 -57.73 -24.31 5.52
C MET A 1 -56.74 -23.24 5.05
N SER A 2 -56.88 -22.94 3.78
CA SER A 2 -56.12 -21.96 3.01
C SER A 2 -56.64 -20.55 3.26
N ARG A 3 -55.77 -19.61 3.63
CA ARG A 3 -56.07 -18.18 3.50
C ARG A 3 -55.07 -17.57 2.54
N THR A 4 -55.53 -17.34 1.35
CA THR A 4 -54.97 -16.47 0.31
C THR A 4 -55.12 -15.01 0.75
N TRP A 5 -54.02 -14.25 0.79
CA TRP A 5 -54.05 -12.79 0.88
C TRP A 5 -54.00 -12.20 -0.52
N ASN A 6 -55.04 -11.42 -0.83
CA ASN A 6 -55.21 -10.71 -2.09
C ASN A 6 -54.55 -9.31 -1.92
N MET A 7 -53.52 -9.04 -2.68
CA MET A 7 -52.91 -7.71 -2.77
C MET A 7 -53.57 -6.94 -3.92
N SER A 8 -54.54 -6.13 -3.60
CA SER A 8 -55.02 -5.05 -4.48
C SER A 8 -55.69 -4.00 -3.60
N ASP A 9 -54.93 -3.12 -2.99
CA ASP A 9 -55.42 -1.81 -2.57
C ASP A 9 -54.36 -0.75 -2.85
N SER A 10 -54.79 0.11 -3.73
CA SER A 10 -54.25 1.31 -4.31
C SER A 10 -53.53 2.26 -3.33
N PHE A 11 -52.24 2.47 -3.53
CA PHE A 11 -51.54 3.65 -3.05
C PHE A 11 -51.68 4.78 -4.08
N GLN A 12 -52.50 5.77 -3.77
CA GLN A 12 -52.46 7.07 -4.43
C GLN A 12 -51.43 7.95 -3.77
N PRO A 13 -50.48 8.56 -4.46
CA PRO A 13 -49.56 9.54 -3.89
C PRO A 13 -50.28 10.89 -3.68
N ALA A 14 -50.06 11.49 -2.52
CA ALA A 14 -50.50 12.82 -2.17
C ALA A 14 -49.87 13.91 -3.08
N PRO A 15 -50.56 15.02 -3.35
CA PRO A 15 -50.04 16.09 -4.18
C PRO A 15 -48.89 16.85 -3.48
N PRO A 16 -47.90 17.39 -4.21
CA PRO A 16 -46.78 18.12 -3.63
C PRO A 16 -47.24 19.49 -3.09
N SER A 17 -46.76 19.82 -1.90
CA SER A 17 -46.88 21.15 -1.29
C SER A 17 -46.10 22.20 -2.09
N PRO A 18 -46.57 23.45 -2.16
CA PRO A 18 -45.88 24.50 -2.92
C PRO A 18 -44.55 24.88 -2.32
N ALA A 19 -43.57 25.04 -3.18
CA ALA A 19 -42.21 25.43 -2.86
C ALA A 19 -42.12 26.80 -2.15
N ALA A 20 -41.50 26.83 -1.01
CA ALA A 20 -41.10 28.06 -0.34
C ALA A 20 -39.90 28.69 -1.09
N SER A 21 -40.02 29.96 -1.41
CA SER A 21 -38.99 30.79 -2.03
C SER A 21 -37.78 30.93 -1.11
N PRO A 22 -36.56 30.97 -1.68
CA PRO A 22 -35.33 31.14 -0.88
C PRO A 22 -35.23 32.59 -0.32
N PRO A 23 -34.59 32.78 0.85
CA PRO A 23 -34.35 34.11 1.43
C PRO A 23 -33.31 34.88 0.61
N PRO A 24 -33.38 36.25 0.61
CA PRO A 24 -32.46 37.08 -0.14
C PRO A 24 -31.07 37.12 0.49
N LEU A 25 -30.07 37.25 -0.37
CA LEU A 25 -28.66 37.43 0.01
C LEU A 25 -28.46 38.79 0.70
N PRO A 26 -27.56 38.91 1.69
CA PRO A 26 -27.25 40.20 2.29
C PRO A 26 -26.42 41.06 1.34
N GLU A 27 -26.84 42.30 1.21
CA GLU A 27 -26.16 43.36 0.48
C GLU A 27 -24.80 43.70 1.08
N ALA A 28 -23.83 43.90 0.20
CA ALA A 28 -22.50 44.38 0.55
C ALA A 28 -22.58 45.85 0.98
N ASN A 29 -22.27 46.11 2.22
CA ASN A 29 -22.07 47.48 2.75
C ASN A 29 -20.64 47.94 2.40
N THR A 30 -20.54 48.88 1.48
CA THR A 30 -19.39 49.73 1.25
C THR A 30 -19.45 50.86 2.30
N ALA A 31 -18.48 50.91 3.17
CA ALA A 31 -18.18 52.11 3.95
C ALA A 31 -16.69 52.40 3.83
N ASP A 32 -16.42 53.52 3.15
CA ASP A 32 -15.20 54.29 3.17
C ASP A 32 -14.81 54.65 4.61
N GLU A 33 -13.57 54.44 4.99
CA GLU A 33 -12.89 55.30 5.95
C GLU A 33 -11.44 55.50 5.52
N ALA A 34 -11.22 56.74 5.06
CA ALA A 34 -9.94 57.34 4.81
C ALA A 34 -9.28 57.80 6.13
N VAL A 35 -8.03 57.45 6.36
CA VAL A 35 -7.14 58.20 7.26
C VAL A 35 -5.75 58.23 6.67
N ASP A 36 -5.44 59.35 6.10
CA ASP A 36 -4.27 60.23 6.19
C ASP A 36 -2.85 59.66 6.17
N SER A 37 -2.19 60.04 5.10
CA SER A 37 -0.73 60.18 4.99
C SER A 37 -0.25 61.47 5.69
N PRO A 38 1.06 61.68 5.97
CA PRO A 38 1.83 62.48 5.00
C PRO A 38 3.36 62.22 4.90
N HIS A 39 3.87 62.76 3.80
CA HIS A 39 5.19 63.35 3.50
C HIS A 39 6.29 62.45 2.95
N LEU A 40 6.57 62.69 1.73
CA LEU A 40 7.49 63.58 0.98
C LEU A 40 8.89 62.93 0.84
N ALA A 41 9.62 62.99 -0.21
CA ALA A 41 9.61 63.73 -1.48
C ALA A 41 10.70 63.16 -2.40
N ASN A 42 10.46 63.24 -3.68
CA ASN A 42 11.38 63.45 -4.80
C ASN A 42 12.90 63.40 -4.57
N VAL A 43 13.62 62.71 -5.49
CA VAL A 43 14.51 63.45 -6.44
C VAL A 43 14.96 62.47 -7.55
N GLU A 44 14.99 63.03 -8.72
CA GLU A 44 15.33 62.66 -10.08
C GLU A 44 16.64 61.88 -10.34
N ALA A 45 16.55 61.14 -11.39
CA ALA A 45 17.36 61.03 -12.59
C ALA A 45 18.90 61.21 -12.53
N GLY A 46 19.58 60.25 -13.11
CA GLY A 46 20.72 60.59 -13.93
C GLY A 46 21.95 59.67 -13.86
N LYS A 47 22.24 59.09 -15.00
CA LYS A 47 23.54 58.72 -15.55
C LYS A 47 24.17 57.37 -15.21
N ALA A 48 24.21 56.60 -16.27
CA ALA A 48 25.15 55.52 -16.55
C ALA A 48 26.62 55.90 -16.34
N LEU A 49 27.39 55.00 -15.78
CA LEU A 49 28.83 54.83 -16.02
C LEU A 49 29.20 53.35 -15.80
N GLU A 50 29.77 52.80 -16.82
CA GLU A 50 30.36 51.47 -16.89
C GLU A 50 31.74 51.41 -16.18
N PRO A 51 32.43 50.23 -16.17
CA PRO A 51 32.75 49.53 -14.92
C PRO A 51 34.23 49.65 -14.60
N ASP A 52 34.58 49.49 -13.35
CA ASP A 52 35.99 49.21 -13.01
C ASP A 52 36.09 47.88 -12.25
N ALA A 53 36.90 47.02 -12.83
CA ALA A 53 37.20 45.68 -12.36
C ALA A 53 38.29 45.74 -11.33
N SER A 54 37.97 45.56 -10.05
CA SER A 54 38.90 45.05 -9.04
C SER A 54 38.28 45.07 -7.62
N ALA A 55 37.51 44.04 -7.27
CA ALA A 55 37.23 43.62 -5.87
C ALA A 55 36.46 42.33 -5.87
N THR A 56 37.10 41.28 -6.36
CA THR A 56 36.74 39.91 -6.04
C THR A 56 37.40 39.55 -4.71
N ASP A 57 36.67 38.79 -3.88
CA ASP A 57 37.11 38.09 -2.65
C ASP A 57 36.84 38.76 -1.29
N THR A 58 35.58 39.14 -1.00
CA THR A 58 35.19 39.20 0.43
C THR A 58 33.68 39.06 0.70
N ALA A 59 32.86 38.80 -0.30
CA ALA A 59 31.40 38.67 -0.11
C ALA A 59 30.83 37.23 -0.11
N ALA A 60 31.68 36.23 -0.29
CA ALA A 60 31.26 34.83 -0.32
C ALA A 60 31.24 34.14 1.06
N THR A 61 31.82 34.77 2.09
CA THR A 61 31.95 34.17 3.43
C THR A 61 30.90 34.62 4.45
N ALA A 62 30.04 35.56 4.12
CA ALA A 62 29.10 36.14 5.08
C ALA A 62 27.62 35.70 4.90
N ARG A 63 27.32 34.81 3.96
CA ARG A 63 25.93 34.30 3.75
C ARG A 63 25.67 32.87 4.19
N ALA A 64 26.66 32.23 4.85
CA ALA A 64 26.57 30.82 5.30
C ALA A 64 26.30 30.62 6.82
N THR A 65 26.00 31.69 7.57
CA THR A 65 25.92 31.57 9.05
C THR A 65 24.59 31.98 9.69
N ALA A 66 23.49 31.93 8.98
CA ALA A 66 22.22 32.27 9.62
C ALA A 66 21.08 31.36 9.14
N THR A 67 21.11 30.06 9.50
CA THR A 67 19.93 29.21 9.76
C THR A 67 20.40 27.79 10.03
N ALA A 68 20.47 27.35 11.26
CA ALA A 68 20.04 26.08 11.82
C ALA A 68 20.73 25.67 13.11
N PRO A 69 20.11 25.74 14.25
CA PRO A 69 20.55 24.93 15.39
C PRO A 69 19.65 23.77 15.76
N ALA A 70 18.68 23.34 14.95
CA ALA A 70 17.77 22.24 15.33
C ALA A 70 18.02 20.91 14.59
N VAL A 71 18.86 20.85 13.56
CA VAL A 71 19.15 19.62 12.80
C VAL A 71 20.53 19.02 13.17
N ALA A 72 21.35 19.74 13.94
CA ALA A 72 22.73 19.33 14.22
C ALA A 72 22.87 18.21 15.27
N THR A 73 21.86 17.94 16.08
CA THR A 73 21.97 16.92 17.16
C THR A 73 21.68 15.49 16.67
N ALA A 74 20.94 15.30 15.58
CA ALA A 74 20.75 13.97 14.98
C ALA A 74 21.93 13.51 14.11
N ARG A 75 22.83 14.42 13.74
CA ARG A 75 23.96 14.11 12.85
C ARG A 75 25.15 13.41 13.55
N ARG A 76 25.29 13.49 14.86
CA ARG A 76 26.52 13.04 15.55
C ARG A 76 26.67 11.53 15.72
N GLY A 77 25.62 10.75 15.57
CA GLY A 77 25.69 9.28 15.69
C GLY A 77 26.21 8.53 14.46
N TRP A 78 26.29 9.19 13.30
CA TRP A 78 26.55 8.53 12.01
C TRP A 78 27.82 9.00 11.29
N LEU A 79 28.55 9.96 11.84
CA LEU A 79 29.69 10.64 11.21
C LEU A 79 31.00 9.85 11.19
N TRP A 80 31.11 8.74 11.96
CA TRP A 80 32.37 8.00 12.00
C TRP A 80 32.58 7.02 10.83
N TYR A 81 31.63 6.93 9.90
CA TYR A 81 31.75 6.06 8.72
C TYR A 81 32.15 6.78 7.41
N SER A 82 32.29 8.10 7.41
CA SER A 82 32.49 8.88 6.18
C SER A 82 33.94 8.98 5.68
N ALA A 83 34.92 8.38 6.36
CA ALA A 83 36.33 8.75 6.12
C ALA A 83 37.18 7.78 5.27
N THR A 84 36.70 6.58 4.90
CA THR A 84 37.58 5.68 4.13
C THR A 84 36.79 4.71 3.27
N ARG A 85 36.47 5.09 2.02
CA ARG A 85 36.50 4.22 0.84
C ARG A 85 36.13 5.01 -0.41
N SER A 86 36.99 4.96 -1.41
CA SER A 86 36.69 5.25 -2.82
C SER A 86 35.36 4.60 -3.22
N ALA A 87 34.65 5.15 -4.19
CA ALA A 87 33.32 4.76 -4.72
C ALA A 87 32.98 3.26 -4.66
N GLY A 88 32.85 2.67 -3.48
CA GLY A 88 32.66 1.25 -3.20
C GLY A 88 31.35 1.00 -2.44
N GLN A 89 30.83 -0.20 -2.62
CA GLN A 89 29.62 -0.71 -2.00
C GLN A 89 29.59 -0.49 -0.48
N VAL A 90 28.40 -0.18 0.06
CA VAL A 90 28.17 -0.06 1.50
C VAL A 90 28.29 -1.45 2.14
N PRO A 91 29.01 -1.61 3.27
CA PRO A 91 29.09 -2.90 3.95
C PRO A 91 27.72 -3.47 4.31
N LEU A 92 27.56 -4.78 4.13
CA LEU A 92 26.30 -5.48 4.40
C LEU A 92 25.82 -5.31 5.85
N THR A 93 26.73 -5.20 6.80
CA THR A 93 26.41 -4.95 8.22
C THR A 93 25.74 -3.59 8.45
N VAL A 94 26.10 -2.58 7.65
CA VAL A 94 25.48 -1.25 7.72
C VAL A 94 24.08 -1.30 7.11
N ILE A 95 23.94 -2.00 5.98
CA ILE A 95 22.63 -2.25 5.33
C ILE A 95 21.73 -3.00 6.31
N ALA A 96 22.21 -4.09 6.90
CA ALA A 96 21.47 -4.89 7.86
C ALA A 96 20.96 -4.06 9.05
N LYS A 97 21.83 -3.32 9.72
CA LYS A 97 21.44 -2.47 10.87
C LYS A 97 20.40 -1.42 10.48
N ARG A 98 20.54 -0.79 9.31
CA ARG A 98 19.58 0.22 8.83
C ARG A 98 18.21 -0.39 8.56
N PHE A 99 18.17 -1.46 7.77
CA PHE A 99 16.88 -2.06 7.41
C PHE A 99 16.21 -2.79 8.57
N LEU A 100 16.97 -3.35 9.50
CA LEU A 100 16.41 -3.90 10.75
C LEU A 100 15.75 -2.80 11.59
N PHE A 101 16.42 -1.66 11.76
CA PHE A 101 15.86 -0.51 12.46
C PHE A 101 14.62 0.04 11.74
N LEU A 102 14.68 0.18 10.41
CA LEU A 102 13.52 0.62 9.61
C LEU A 102 12.36 -0.37 9.74
N GLY A 103 12.62 -1.67 9.71
CA GLY A 103 11.59 -2.70 9.91
C GLY A 103 10.93 -2.62 11.28
N ALA A 104 11.67 -2.22 12.31
CA ALA A 104 11.16 -2.06 13.68
C ALA A 104 10.22 -0.83 13.86
N ILE A 105 10.40 0.21 13.05
CA ILE A 105 9.66 1.48 13.21
C ILE A 105 8.70 1.79 12.05
N ALA A 106 8.63 0.93 11.04
CA ALA A 106 7.84 1.14 9.83
C ALA A 106 6.37 0.78 10.04
N PHE A 107 5.67 1.54 10.86
CA PHE A 107 4.22 1.45 11.03
C PHE A 107 3.47 2.22 9.93
N GLY A 108 2.23 1.83 9.63
CA GLY A 108 1.32 2.56 8.74
C GLY A 108 1.34 2.10 7.27
N GLY A 109 1.95 0.95 6.99
CA GLY A 109 1.90 0.30 5.68
C GLY A 109 2.72 0.97 4.57
N PRO A 110 2.53 0.59 3.30
CA PRO A 110 3.40 0.99 2.19
C PRO A 110 3.61 2.51 2.02
N PRO A 111 2.61 3.40 2.16
CA PRO A 111 2.84 4.84 2.05
C PRO A 111 3.77 5.38 3.14
N ALA A 112 3.63 4.89 4.38
CA ALA A 112 4.49 5.29 5.48
C ALA A 112 5.92 4.75 5.31
N HIS A 113 6.07 3.53 4.77
CA HIS A 113 7.37 2.95 4.46
C HIS A 113 8.12 3.78 3.42
N VAL A 114 7.43 4.18 2.34
CA VAL A 114 8.02 5.03 1.29
C VAL A 114 8.47 6.37 1.86
N ALA A 115 7.62 7.04 2.65
CA ALA A 115 7.98 8.29 3.33
C ALA A 115 9.17 8.11 4.28
N LEU A 116 9.20 6.99 5.01
CA LEU A 116 10.31 6.65 5.92
C LEU A 116 11.61 6.43 5.15
N PHE A 117 11.58 5.74 4.02
CA PHE A 117 12.75 5.55 3.16
C PHE A 117 13.21 6.88 2.55
N GLN A 118 12.32 7.77 2.16
CA GLN A 118 12.66 9.06 1.57
C GLN A 118 13.32 10.02 2.57
N VAL A 119 12.87 10.02 3.84
CA VAL A 119 13.45 10.88 4.90
C VAL A 119 14.80 10.39 5.37
N GLN A 120 15.13 9.11 5.18
CA GLN A 120 16.46 8.58 5.54
C GLN A 120 17.51 9.21 4.63
N THR A 121 18.55 9.77 5.26
CA THR A 121 19.72 10.29 4.54
C THR A 121 20.53 9.13 3.96
N TRP A 122 20.15 8.71 2.76
CA TRP A 122 20.99 7.84 1.94
C TRP A 122 22.22 8.63 1.47
N ARG A 123 23.25 7.94 1.01
CA ARG A 123 24.35 8.63 0.34
C ARG A 123 23.82 9.30 -0.94
N PRO A 124 23.88 10.64 -1.09
CA PRO A 124 23.36 11.32 -2.28
C PRO A 124 23.98 10.83 -3.58
N GLU A 125 25.21 10.33 -3.52
CA GLU A 125 25.93 9.78 -4.67
C GLU A 125 25.37 8.44 -5.15
N LEU A 126 24.68 7.69 -4.25
CA LEU A 126 24.10 6.38 -4.56
C LEU A 126 22.58 6.44 -4.79
N LEU A 127 21.90 7.36 -4.11
CA LEU A 127 20.45 7.48 -4.17
C LEU A 127 20.06 8.96 -4.01
N ASP A 128 19.95 9.65 -5.14
CA ASP A 128 19.37 10.99 -5.23
C ASP A 128 17.84 10.91 -5.30
N ASP A 129 17.15 12.04 -5.21
CA ASP A 129 15.69 12.09 -5.28
C ASP A 129 15.13 11.55 -6.59
N ALA A 130 15.87 11.70 -7.70
CA ALA A 130 15.46 11.20 -9.01
C ALA A 130 15.59 9.66 -9.07
N ALA A 131 16.67 9.09 -8.52
CA ALA A 131 16.83 7.66 -8.37
C ALA A 131 15.74 7.07 -7.47
N PHE A 132 15.48 7.69 -6.33
CA PHE A 132 14.42 7.25 -5.41
C PHE A 132 13.06 7.24 -6.10
N ALA A 133 12.69 8.33 -6.78
CA ALA A 133 11.43 8.42 -7.51
C ALA A 133 11.32 7.37 -8.62
N SER A 134 12.43 7.10 -9.33
CA SER A 134 12.49 6.07 -10.37
C SER A 134 12.33 4.66 -9.80
N LEU A 135 13.01 4.33 -8.69
CA LEU A 135 12.85 3.04 -8.01
C LEU A 135 11.43 2.87 -7.47
N PHE A 136 10.86 3.93 -6.87
CA PHE A 136 9.49 3.88 -6.40
C PHE A 136 8.51 3.61 -7.56
N ALA A 137 8.68 4.28 -8.69
CA ALA A 137 7.87 4.04 -9.89
C ALA A 137 8.01 2.58 -10.40
N LEU A 138 9.23 2.03 -10.41
CA LEU A 138 9.47 0.61 -10.74
C LEU A 138 8.66 -0.32 -9.84
N THR A 139 8.69 -0.11 -8.53
CA THR A 139 7.98 -0.98 -7.58
C THR A 139 6.46 -0.85 -7.64
N GLN A 140 5.92 0.26 -8.16
CA GLN A 140 4.49 0.40 -8.47
C GLN A 140 4.11 -0.27 -9.81
N ALA A 141 5.09 -0.49 -10.67
CA ALA A 141 4.92 -1.13 -11.97
C ALA A 141 4.98 -2.67 -11.90
N LEU A 142 5.57 -3.22 -10.87
CA LEU A 142 5.73 -4.66 -10.69
C LEU A 142 4.66 -5.25 -9.78
N PRO A 143 4.24 -6.51 -10.00
CA PRO A 143 3.48 -7.23 -8.99
C PRO A 143 4.37 -7.58 -7.80
N GLY A 144 3.78 -7.61 -6.62
CA GLY A 144 4.46 -7.95 -5.39
C GLY A 144 4.38 -6.88 -4.30
N PRO A 145 5.09 -7.08 -3.19
CA PRO A 145 5.11 -6.18 -2.03
C PRO A 145 5.91 -4.91 -2.32
N SER A 146 5.29 -3.87 -2.90
CA SER A 146 5.96 -2.68 -3.44
C SER A 146 6.91 -2.00 -2.46
N SER A 147 6.56 -1.87 -1.17
CA SER A 147 7.47 -1.28 -0.17
C SER A 147 8.68 -2.17 0.13
N THR A 148 8.52 -3.49 0.11
CA THR A 148 9.62 -4.44 0.27
C THR A 148 10.50 -4.47 -0.99
N GLN A 149 9.89 -4.44 -2.17
CA GLN A 149 10.63 -4.32 -3.43
C GLN A 149 11.45 -3.02 -3.48
N LEU A 150 10.93 -1.91 -2.93
CA LEU A 150 11.68 -0.66 -2.81
C LEU A 150 12.87 -0.81 -1.85
N ALA A 151 12.68 -1.48 -0.70
CA ALA A 151 13.77 -1.79 0.22
C ALA A 151 14.86 -2.64 -0.46
N ILE A 152 14.47 -3.67 -1.22
CA ILE A 152 15.39 -4.52 -2.00
C ILE A 152 16.14 -3.68 -3.03
N ALA A 153 15.45 -2.85 -3.81
CA ALA A 153 16.06 -2.02 -4.85
C ALA A 153 17.08 -1.03 -4.27
N ILE A 154 16.75 -0.37 -3.16
CA ILE A 154 17.68 0.49 -2.42
C ILE A 154 18.88 -0.33 -1.93
N GLY A 155 18.65 -1.51 -1.35
CA GLY A 155 19.70 -2.42 -0.92
C GLY A 155 20.62 -2.85 -2.06
N ILE A 156 20.08 -3.10 -3.25
CA ILE A 156 20.86 -3.41 -4.47
C ILE A 156 21.78 -2.24 -4.86
N LEU A 157 21.27 -1.01 -4.89
CA LEU A 157 22.08 0.15 -5.21
C LEU A 157 23.19 0.39 -4.17
N MET A 158 22.95 0.04 -2.91
CA MET A 158 23.92 0.22 -1.82
C MET A 158 24.98 -0.87 -1.76
N GLY A 159 24.62 -2.14 -1.93
CA GLY A 159 25.48 -3.28 -1.66
C GLY A 159 25.40 -4.41 -2.67
N GLY A 160 24.95 -4.11 -3.90
CA GLY A 160 24.79 -5.13 -4.95
C GLY A 160 23.69 -6.13 -4.66
N VAL A 161 23.76 -7.28 -5.33
CA VAL A 161 22.78 -8.37 -5.18
C VAL A 161 22.60 -8.80 -3.73
N SER A 162 23.67 -8.98 -3.00
CA SER A 162 23.64 -9.35 -1.57
C SER A 162 23.06 -8.24 -0.68
N GLY A 163 23.29 -6.96 -1.03
CA GLY A 163 22.70 -5.82 -0.35
C GLY A 163 21.17 -5.83 -0.42
N GLY A 164 20.60 -6.20 -1.56
CA GLY A 164 19.16 -6.35 -1.73
C GLY A 164 18.56 -7.46 -0.87
N LEU A 165 19.21 -8.63 -0.81
CA LEU A 165 18.77 -9.76 0.03
C LEU A 165 18.84 -9.41 1.53
N VAL A 166 19.93 -8.77 1.96
CA VAL A 166 20.09 -8.34 3.36
C VAL A 166 19.02 -7.30 3.72
N ALA A 167 18.76 -6.34 2.85
CA ALA A 167 17.71 -5.34 3.06
C ALA A 167 16.33 -6.00 3.20
N PHE A 168 15.99 -6.96 2.34
CA PHE A 168 14.75 -7.74 2.41
C PHE A 168 14.58 -8.45 3.74
N ILE A 169 15.55 -9.28 4.10
CA ILE A 169 15.49 -10.10 5.32
C ILE A 169 15.38 -9.19 6.54
N CYS A 170 16.25 -8.20 6.67
CA CYS A 170 16.30 -7.34 7.86
C CYS A 170 15.05 -6.45 7.99
N PHE A 171 14.49 -5.95 6.87
CA PHE A 171 13.28 -5.14 6.90
C PHE A 171 12.03 -5.95 7.29
N SER A 172 11.99 -7.24 6.93
CA SER A 172 10.85 -8.11 7.20
C SER A 172 10.97 -8.86 8.54
N LEU A 173 12.19 -9.05 9.07
CA LEU A 173 12.50 -10.03 10.13
C LEU A 173 11.63 -9.90 11.37
N ILE A 174 11.47 -8.70 11.91
CA ILE A 174 10.73 -8.48 13.17
C ILE A 174 9.26 -8.83 12.98
N ALA A 175 8.63 -8.29 11.94
CA ALA A 175 7.23 -8.56 11.66
C ALA A 175 6.99 -10.02 11.27
N THR A 176 7.87 -10.62 10.45
CA THR A 176 7.77 -12.05 10.10
C THR A 176 7.80 -12.94 11.34
N THR A 177 8.79 -12.71 12.22
CA THR A 177 8.93 -13.52 13.44
C THR A 177 7.71 -13.35 14.35
N THR A 178 7.24 -12.13 14.56
CA THR A 178 6.08 -11.87 15.41
C THR A 178 4.81 -12.48 14.81
N MET A 179 4.58 -12.32 13.51
CA MET A 179 3.41 -12.88 12.84
C MET A 179 3.44 -14.42 12.82
N ALA A 180 4.62 -15.02 12.62
CA ALA A 180 4.78 -16.47 12.71
C ALA A 180 4.47 -17.00 14.12
N ILE A 181 4.97 -16.33 15.17
CA ILE A 181 4.69 -16.70 16.57
C ILE A 181 3.19 -16.60 16.85
N LEU A 182 2.53 -15.50 16.45
CA LEU A 182 1.08 -15.35 16.62
C LEU A 182 0.30 -16.45 15.90
N GLY A 183 0.65 -16.78 14.65
CA GLY A 183 0.03 -17.87 13.92
C GLY A 183 0.23 -19.23 14.63
N CYS A 184 1.44 -19.52 15.09
CA CYS A 184 1.73 -20.75 15.84
C CYS A 184 0.97 -20.83 17.18
N ILE A 185 0.78 -19.70 17.86
CA ILE A 185 -0.06 -19.67 19.08
C ILE A 185 -1.48 -20.15 18.77
N PHE A 186 -2.10 -19.67 17.68
CA PHE A 186 -3.43 -20.12 17.28
C PHE A 186 -3.44 -21.59 16.86
N PHE A 187 -2.39 -22.07 16.19
CA PHE A 187 -2.25 -23.48 15.82
C PHE A 187 -2.24 -24.39 17.06
N TYR A 188 -1.40 -24.10 18.04
CA TYR A 188 -1.29 -24.91 19.26
C TYR A 188 -2.43 -24.67 20.26
N ALA A 189 -3.00 -23.45 20.29
CA ALA A 189 -4.14 -23.16 21.16
C ALA A 189 -5.42 -23.91 20.74
N SER A 190 -5.57 -24.25 19.46
CA SER A 190 -6.71 -25.06 18.99
C SER A 190 -6.71 -26.49 19.55
N GLU A 191 -5.56 -26.97 20.03
CA GLU A 191 -5.42 -28.31 20.65
C GLU A 191 -5.66 -28.28 22.16
N VAL A 192 -5.74 -27.08 22.78
CA VAL A 192 -5.90 -26.93 24.24
C VAL A 192 -7.35 -26.64 24.58
N SER A 193 -7.94 -27.50 25.42
CA SER A 193 -9.27 -27.25 26.01
C SER A 193 -9.17 -26.08 26.99
N MET A 194 -9.77 -24.94 26.65
CA MET A 194 -9.82 -23.76 27.49
C MET A 194 -11.08 -23.78 28.39
N ALA A 195 -11.00 -23.09 29.54
CA ALA A 195 -12.19 -22.85 30.36
C ALA A 195 -13.22 -22.01 29.56
N PRO A 196 -14.53 -22.30 29.65
CA PRO A 196 -15.56 -21.63 28.86
C PRO A 196 -15.54 -20.09 28.98
N GLU A 197 -15.22 -19.56 30.17
CA GLU A 197 -15.10 -18.12 30.38
C GLU A 197 -13.92 -17.49 29.64
N MET A 198 -12.81 -18.21 29.56
CA MET A 198 -11.62 -17.78 28.81
C MET A 198 -11.90 -17.85 27.30
N GLU A 199 -12.58 -18.87 26.85
CA GLU A 199 -12.98 -19.02 25.46
C GLU A 199 -13.93 -17.88 25.03
N ALA A 200 -14.96 -17.58 25.82
CA ALA A 200 -15.89 -16.47 25.56
C ALA A 200 -15.18 -15.11 25.57
N THR A 201 -14.23 -14.90 26.48
CA THR A 201 -13.41 -13.68 26.53
C THR A 201 -12.57 -13.54 25.26
N LEU A 202 -11.91 -14.61 24.83
CA LEU A 202 -11.12 -14.63 23.61
C LEU A 202 -11.99 -14.37 22.37
N GLN A 203 -13.16 -14.98 22.28
CA GLN A 203 -14.13 -14.71 21.21
C GLN A 203 -14.57 -13.24 21.18
N GLY A 204 -14.84 -12.62 22.34
CA GLY A 204 -15.18 -11.21 22.42
C GLY A 204 -14.08 -10.31 21.83
N VAL A 205 -12.83 -10.54 22.20
CA VAL A 205 -11.67 -9.84 21.63
C VAL A 205 -11.53 -10.09 20.14
N GLN A 206 -11.70 -11.34 19.71
CA GLN A 206 -11.63 -11.72 18.29
C GLN A 206 -12.68 -11.01 17.44
N MET A 207 -13.91 -10.92 17.92
CA MET A 207 -14.99 -10.18 17.25
C MET A 207 -14.66 -8.69 17.11
N GLY A 208 -14.04 -8.09 18.13
CA GLY A 208 -13.59 -6.71 18.09
C GLY A 208 -12.44 -6.48 17.10
N LEU A 209 -11.45 -7.37 17.07
CA LEU A 209 -10.35 -7.35 16.11
C LEU A 209 -10.85 -7.49 14.66
N THR A 210 -11.78 -8.41 14.43
CA THR A 210 -12.41 -8.63 13.13
C THR A 210 -13.12 -7.37 12.64
N ALA A 211 -13.88 -6.72 13.49
CA ALA A 211 -14.59 -5.47 13.17
C ALA A 211 -13.61 -4.32 12.83
N ALA A 212 -12.51 -4.20 13.57
CA ALA A 212 -11.45 -3.23 13.28
C ALA A 212 -10.77 -3.52 11.93
N ALA A 213 -10.48 -4.78 11.64
CA ALA A 213 -9.88 -5.21 10.39
C ALA A 213 -10.73 -4.80 9.18
N VAL A 214 -12.03 -5.07 9.23
CA VAL A 214 -12.97 -4.71 8.15
C VAL A 214 -13.02 -3.19 7.95
N SER A 215 -13.05 -2.40 9.02
CA SER A 215 -13.05 -0.94 8.92
C SER A 215 -11.78 -0.40 8.23
N ILE A 216 -10.62 -0.97 8.54
CA ILE A 216 -9.35 -0.64 7.89
C ILE A 216 -9.36 -1.04 6.41
N ALA A 217 -9.91 -2.21 6.08
CA ALA A 217 -10.03 -2.68 4.68
C ALA A 217 -10.93 -1.74 3.85
N ILE A 218 -12.07 -1.31 4.39
CA ILE A 218 -12.95 -0.33 3.72
C ILE A 218 -12.23 0.99 3.48
N LYS A 219 -11.53 1.51 4.50
CA LYS A 219 -10.73 2.74 4.36
C LYS A 219 -9.68 2.60 3.26
N ALA A 220 -8.94 1.50 3.25
CA ALA A 220 -7.93 1.22 2.23
C ALA A 220 -8.54 1.15 0.82
N ALA A 221 -9.73 0.54 0.67
CA ALA A 221 -10.46 0.49 -0.59
C ALA A 221 -10.82 1.89 -1.10
N LEU A 222 -11.33 2.76 -0.23
CA LEU A 222 -11.69 4.13 -0.56
C LEU A 222 -10.46 4.96 -0.96
N ASP A 223 -9.39 4.91 -0.17
CA ASP A 223 -8.17 5.66 -0.42
C ASP A 223 -7.47 5.25 -1.73
N LEU A 224 -7.37 3.93 -1.97
CA LEU A 224 -6.76 3.41 -3.20
C LEU A 224 -7.60 3.75 -4.43
N SER A 225 -8.93 3.61 -4.35
CA SER A 225 -9.81 3.97 -5.46
C SER A 225 -9.75 5.47 -5.76
N ALA A 226 -9.73 6.34 -4.76
CA ALA A 226 -9.58 7.78 -4.93
C ALA A 226 -8.24 8.13 -5.60
N LYS A 227 -7.16 7.44 -5.22
CA LYS A 227 -5.81 7.70 -5.75
C LYS A 227 -5.58 7.14 -7.15
N LEU A 228 -6.02 5.89 -7.41
CA LEU A 228 -5.68 5.14 -8.63
C LEU A 228 -6.77 5.20 -9.70
N ALA A 229 -8.00 5.52 -9.32
CA ALA A 229 -9.15 5.64 -10.22
C ALA A 229 -9.63 7.11 -10.32
N SER A 230 -8.72 8.05 -10.61
CA SER A 230 -9.00 9.48 -10.66
C SER A 230 -9.71 9.93 -11.95
N GLU A 231 -9.50 9.24 -13.07
CA GLU A 231 -10.07 9.56 -14.39
C GLU A 231 -11.32 8.74 -14.69
N PRO A 232 -12.21 9.19 -15.60
CA PRO A 232 -13.43 8.46 -15.94
C PRO A 232 -13.19 7.00 -16.35
N LEU A 233 -12.23 6.74 -17.25
CA LEU A 233 -11.94 5.37 -17.68
C LEU A 233 -11.38 4.52 -16.53
N THR A 234 -10.45 5.05 -15.74
CA THR A 234 -9.88 4.31 -14.60
C THR A 234 -10.93 4.00 -13.53
N ARG A 235 -11.96 4.87 -13.35
CA ARG A 235 -13.12 4.59 -12.48
C ARG A 235 -13.96 3.43 -12.99
N TRP A 236 -14.22 3.39 -14.30
CA TRP A 236 -14.91 2.25 -14.90
C TRP A 236 -14.11 0.96 -14.79
N LEU A 237 -12.79 0.99 -15.04
CA LEU A 237 -11.92 -0.17 -14.90
C LEU A 237 -11.90 -0.70 -13.46
N ASN A 238 -11.85 0.21 -12.47
CA ASN A 238 -11.96 -0.11 -11.05
C ASN A 238 -13.30 -0.82 -10.74
N ALA A 239 -14.43 -0.20 -11.13
CA ALA A 239 -15.76 -0.74 -10.87
C ALA A 239 -16.01 -2.09 -11.56
N LEU A 240 -15.58 -2.24 -12.82
CA LEU A 240 -15.74 -3.48 -13.58
C LEU A 240 -14.88 -4.61 -13.00
N ALA A 241 -13.65 -4.32 -12.58
CA ALA A 241 -12.80 -5.30 -11.93
C ALA A 241 -13.38 -5.75 -10.59
N ALA A 242 -13.92 -4.80 -9.79
CA ALA A 242 -14.63 -5.13 -8.55
C ALA A 242 -15.85 -6.03 -8.81
N ALA A 243 -16.71 -5.64 -9.76
CA ALA A 243 -17.89 -6.39 -10.12
C ALA A 243 -17.58 -7.80 -10.64
N ALA A 244 -16.58 -7.93 -11.51
CA ALA A 244 -16.16 -9.23 -12.05
C ALA A 244 -15.70 -10.18 -10.93
N ASN A 245 -14.93 -9.67 -9.95
CA ASN A 245 -14.45 -10.47 -8.83
C ASN A 245 -15.58 -10.85 -7.85
N LEU A 246 -16.56 -9.96 -7.63
CA LEU A 246 -17.73 -10.27 -6.80
C LEU A 246 -18.66 -11.30 -7.45
N LEU A 247 -18.79 -11.27 -8.79
CA LEU A 247 -19.65 -12.18 -9.54
C LEU A 247 -19.04 -13.59 -9.66
N ALA A 248 -17.73 -13.70 -9.66
CA ALA A 248 -17.04 -14.97 -9.89
C ALA A 248 -15.78 -15.10 -9.00
N PRO A 249 -15.93 -15.08 -7.67
CA PRO A 249 -14.81 -15.14 -6.73
C PRO A 249 -14.05 -16.47 -6.81
N ASP A 250 -14.73 -17.54 -7.17
CA ASP A 250 -14.17 -18.90 -7.23
C ASP A 250 -13.40 -19.20 -8.53
N ILE A 251 -13.42 -18.28 -9.49
CA ILE A 251 -12.74 -18.46 -10.78
C ILE A 251 -11.34 -17.81 -10.72
N PRO A 252 -10.25 -18.59 -10.59
CA PRO A 252 -8.90 -18.01 -10.38
C PRO A 252 -8.41 -17.08 -11.49
N TRP A 253 -8.91 -17.24 -12.71
CA TRP A 253 -8.48 -16.45 -13.87
C TRP A 253 -9.17 -15.09 -14.00
N VAL A 254 -10.27 -14.85 -13.30
CA VAL A 254 -11.00 -13.56 -13.37
C VAL A 254 -10.11 -12.40 -12.96
N LEU A 255 -9.33 -12.59 -11.91
CA LEU A 255 -8.44 -11.56 -11.38
C LEU A 255 -7.32 -11.19 -12.36
N PRO A 256 -6.42 -12.12 -12.80
CA PRO A 256 -5.36 -11.76 -13.73
C PRO A 256 -5.91 -11.27 -15.08
N LEU A 257 -7.04 -11.82 -15.53
CA LEU A 257 -7.68 -11.38 -16.77
C LEU A 257 -8.21 -9.94 -16.65
N SER A 258 -8.85 -9.59 -15.54
CA SER A 258 -9.36 -8.23 -15.31
C SER A 258 -8.22 -7.19 -15.28
N LEU A 259 -7.09 -7.51 -14.64
CA LEU A 259 -5.90 -6.67 -14.62
C LEU A 259 -5.33 -6.49 -16.03
N PHE A 260 -5.18 -7.58 -16.77
CA PHE A 260 -4.63 -7.55 -18.13
C PHE A 260 -5.52 -6.76 -19.10
N VAL A 261 -6.81 -7.03 -19.10
CA VAL A 261 -7.80 -6.32 -19.94
C VAL A 261 -7.81 -4.83 -19.61
N ALA A 262 -7.81 -4.46 -18.33
CA ALA A 262 -7.77 -3.06 -17.92
C ALA A 262 -6.48 -2.36 -18.39
N GLY A 263 -5.35 -3.03 -18.29
CA GLY A 263 -4.07 -2.54 -18.82
C GLY A 263 -4.13 -2.30 -20.34
N CYS A 264 -4.63 -3.27 -21.10
CA CYS A 264 -4.77 -3.16 -22.56
C CYS A 264 -5.75 -2.03 -22.96
N LEU A 265 -6.89 -1.91 -22.28
CA LEU A 265 -7.87 -0.85 -22.55
C LEU A 265 -7.27 0.54 -22.29
N GLN A 266 -6.55 0.73 -21.19
CA GLN A 266 -5.90 2.00 -20.87
C GLN A 266 -4.77 2.31 -21.87
N ALA A 267 -3.97 1.32 -22.27
CA ALA A 267 -2.92 1.48 -23.28
C ALA A 267 -3.50 1.83 -24.66
N SER A 268 -4.63 1.24 -25.04
CA SER A 268 -5.32 1.55 -26.30
C SER A 268 -5.85 2.98 -26.32
N GLN A 269 -6.33 3.50 -25.20
CA GLN A 269 -6.77 4.90 -25.08
C GLN A 269 -5.60 5.87 -25.33
N GLY A 270 -4.41 5.58 -24.81
CA GLY A 270 -3.23 6.37 -25.09
C GLY A 270 -2.88 6.43 -26.58
N ARG A 271 -2.95 5.28 -27.28
CA ARG A 271 -2.76 5.21 -28.74
C ARG A 271 -3.83 5.97 -29.51
N PHE A 272 -5.08 5.89 -29.06
CA PHE A 272 -6.19 6.63 -29.65
C PHE A 272 -6.03 8.13 -29.47
N LYS A 273 -5.68 8.62 -28.27
CA LYS A 273 -5.36 10.02 -28.03
C LYS A 273 -4.17 10.50 -28.88
N ALA A 274 -3.09 9.72 -28.96
CA ALA A 274 -1.93 10.05 -29.78
C ALA A 274 -2.27 10.09 -31.28
N PHE A 275 -3.17 9.22 -31.75
CA PHE A 275 -3.68 9.28 -33.13
C PHE A 275 -4.43 10.60 -33.39
N TRP A 276 -5.36 10.99 -32.51
CA TRP A 276 -6.13 12.22 -32.67
C TRP A 276 -5.29 13.48 -32.48
N ALA A 277 -4.25 13.45 -31.64
CA ALA A 277 -3.27 14.54 -31.54
C ALA A 277 -2.47 14.69 -32.84
N ARG A 278 -2.07 13.60 -33.50
CA ARG A 278 -1.39 13.63 -34.82
C ARG A 278 -2.30 14.19 -35.92
N VAL A 279 -3.61 13.97 -35.81
CA VAL A 279 -4.62 14.54 -36.76
C VAL A 279 -4.93 16.00 -36.44
N GLY A 280 -4.34 16.57 -35.35
CA GLY A 280 -4.52 17.98 -34.98
C GLY A 280 -5.83 18.31 -34.26
N LEU A 281 -6.58 17.28 -33.80
CA LEU A 281 -7.86 17.44 -33.14
C LEU A 281 -7.77 17.45 -31.60
N LEU A 282 -6.62 17.11 -31.02
CA LEU A 282 -6.35 17.16 -29.57
C LEU A 282 -4.99 17.80 -29.31
N ALA A 283 -4.90 18.68 -28.31
CA ALA A 283 -3.62 19.23 -27.88
C ALA A 283 -2.79 18.16 -27.19
N ASP A 284 -1.52 18.10 -27.54
CA ASP A 284 -0.52 17.21 -26.94
C ASP A 284 -0.18 17.78 -25.55
N GLN A 285 -0.72 17.18 -24.47
CA GLN A 285 -0.58 17.65 -23.10
C GLN A 285 0.48 16.90 -22.28
N GLU A 286 1.21 15.96 -22.88
CA GLU A 286 2.24 15.23 -22.16
C GLU A 286 3.61 15.87 -22.40
N GLY A 287 4.07 16.62 -21.41
CA GLY A 287 5.45 17.11 -21.36
C GLY A 287 6.44 15.93 -21.26
N PRO A 288 7.69 16.10 -21.73
CA PRO A 288 8.69 15.04 -21.72
C PRO A 288 8.93 14.54 -20.28
N GLN A 289 8.73 13.25 -20.04
CA GLN A 289 9.09 12.63 -18.78
C GLN A 289 10.60 12.68 -18.56
N LYS A 290 11.00 13.03 -17.33
CA LYS A 290 12.42 13.06 -16.95
C LYS A 290 13.06 11.70 -17.17
N ALA A 291 14.21 11.68 -17.85
CA ALA A 291 15.02 10.49 -18.03
C ALA A 291 15.38 9.85 -16.67
N PRO A 292 15.50 8.50 -16.60
CA PRO A 292 15.93 7.81 -15.38
C PRO A 292 17.28 8.34 -14.90
N SER A 293 17.50 8.39 -13.58
CA SER A 293 18.79 8.81 -13.03
C SER A 293 19.92 7.87 -13.42
N ALA A 294 21.16 8.36 -13.47
CA ALA A 294 22.34 7.57 -13.78
C ALA A 294 22.49 6.37 -12.82
N ALA A 295 22.19 6.56 -11.53
CA ALA A 295 22.28 5.51 -10.52
C ALA A 295 21.38 4.30 -10.81
N VAL A 296 20.19 4.51 -11.39
CA VAL A 296 19.29 3.42 -11.78
C VAL A 296 19.73 2.77 -13.10
N ARG A 297 20.33 3.54 -14.00
CA ARG A 297 20.86 3.02 -15.26
C ARG A 297 22.10 2.13 -15.06
N ASP A 298 22.98 2.52 -14.14
CA ASP A 298 24.27 1.87 -13.89
C ASP A 298 24.22 0.90 -12.68
N GLN A 299 23.04 0.33 -12.40
CA GLN A 299 22.79 -0.58 -11.29
C GLN A 299 23.57 -1.92 -11.43
N PRO A 300 23.94 -2.60 -10.30
CA PRO A 300 24.89 -3.73 -10.31
C PRO A 300 24.28 -5.10 -10.68
N VAL A 301 23.01 -5.19 -11.05
CA VAL A 301 22.39 -6.46 -11.46
C VAL A 301 22.71 -6.76 -12.91
N THR A 302 23.34 -7.90 -13.19
CA THR A 302 23.66 -8.31 -14.55
C THR A 302 22.42 -8.77 -15.31
N TYR A 303 22.40 -8.57 -16.64
CA TYR A 303 21.31 -9.09 -17.50
C TYR A 303 21.14 -10.61 -17.39
N PHE A 304 22.25 -11.35 -17.19
CA PHE A 304 22.19 -12.81 -16.97
C PHE A 304 21.39 -13.16 -15.71
N LEU A 305 21.69 -12.52 -14.57
CA LEU A 305 20.94 -12.74 -13.33
C LEU A 305 19.47 -12.32 -13.47
N ALA A 306 19.21 -11.20 -14.14
CA ALA A 306 17.85 -10.73 -14.39
C ALA A 306 17.03 -11.74 -15.19
N MET A 307 17.61 -12.27 -16.29
CA MET A 307 16.95 -13.31 -17.09
C MET A 307 16.76 -14.61 -16.33
N LEU A 308 17.74 -15.01 -15.50
CA LEU A 308 17.63 -16.18 -14.64
C LEU A 308 16.47 -16.02 -13.64
N CYS A 309 16.36 -14.87 -13.01
CA CYS A 309 15.25 -14.57 -12.08
C CYS A 309 13.89 -14.59 -12.81
N LEU A 310 13.80 -14.01 -14.01
CA LEU A 310 12.57 -14.00 -14.80
C LEU A 310 12.16 -15.42 -15.23
N ILE A 311 13.11 -16.19 -15.74
CA ILE A 311 12.85 -17.59 -16.14
C ILE A 311 12.44 -18.42 -14.91
N THR A 312 13.11 -18.26 -13.78
CA THR A 312 12.76 -18.95 -12.53
C THR A 312 11.34 -18.58 -12.07
N TRP A 313 10.96 -17.30 -12.14
CA TRP A 313 9.62 -16.86 -11.80
C TRP A 313 8.57 -17.50 -12.71
N ILE A 314 8.77 -17.50 -14.03
CA ILE A 314 7.86 -18.11 -15.01
C ILE A 314 7.77 -19.62 -14.81
N ALA A 315 8.91 -20.29 -14.65
CA ALA A 315 8.98 -21.75 -14.50
C ALA A 315 8.29 -22.21 -13.21
N LEU A 316 8.50 -21.51 -12.09
CA LEU A 316 7.80 -21.79 -10.83
C LEU A 316 6.30 -21.54 -10.97
N PHE A 317 5.89 -20.40 -11.56
CA PHE A 317 4.48 -20.07 -11.74
C PHE A 317 3.77 -21.14 -12.59
N ALA A 318 4.30 -21.44 -13.78
CA ALA A 318 3.71 -22.43 -14.66
C ALA A 318 3.77 -23.86 -14.09
N GLY A 319 4.91 -24.24 -13.50
CA GLY A 319 5.13 -25.58 -12.93
C GLY A 319 4.22 -25.86 -11.73
N LEU A 320 4.06 -24.87 -10.85
CA LEU A 320 3.20 -25.02 -9.67
C LEU A 320 1.71 -25.09 -10.04
N VAL A 321 1.26 -24.24 -10.98
CA VAL A 321 -0.12 -24.28 -11.50
C VAL A 321 -0.40 -25.62 -12.18
N PHE A 322 0.55 -26.16 -12.95
CA PHE A 322 0.41 -27.48 -13.54
C PHE A 322 0.33 -28.58 -12.46
N TRP A 323 1.17 -28.50 -11.43
CA TRP A 323 1.20 -29.47 -10.34
C TRP A 323 -0.09 -29.51 -9.52
N GLN A 324 -0.81 -28.39 -9.40
CA GLN A 324 -2.13 -28.34 -8.74
C GLN A 324 -3.11 -29.36 -9.32
N GLY A 325 -3.10 -29.58 -10.63
CA GLY A 325 -3.93 -30.57 -11.31
C GLY A 325 -3.62 -32.03 -10.94
N LEU A 326 -2.46 -32.31 -10.32
CA LEU A 326 -2.00 -33.65 -9.95
C LEU A 326 -2.21 -34.00 -8.47
N GLY A 327 -2.85 -33.13 -7.67
CA GLY A 327 -3.09 -33.36 -6.24
C GLY A 327 -1.81 -33.27 -5.40
N PRO A 328 -1.19 -32.09 -5.29
CA PRO A 328 0.08 -31.91 -4.57
C PRO A 328 -0.08 -32.18 -3.07
N PRO A 329 1.01 -32.51 -2.35
CA PRO A 329 1.00 -32.58 -0.90
C PRO A 329 0.71 -31.19 -0.29
N TRP A 330 0.21 -31.17 0.97
CA TRP A 330 -0.27 -29.96 1.64
C TRP A 330 0.72 -28.77 1.61
N TRP A 331 2.01 -29.05 1.76
CA TRP A 331 3.05 -28.01 1.75
C TRP A 331 3.26 -27.38 0.37
N ALA A 332 3.11 -28.15 -0.70
CA ALA A 332 3.21 -27.67 -2.06
C ALA A 332 1.95 -26.89 -2.49
N ASP A 333 0.76 -27.34 -2.05
CA ASP A 333 -0.49 -26.63 -2.23
C ASP A 333 -0.46 -25.26 -1.51
N LEU A 334 0.01 -25.26 -0.25
CA LEU A 334 0.19 -24.01 0.50
C LEU A 334 1.17 -23.07 -0.20
N PHE A 335 2.35 -23.57 -0.59
CA PHE A 335 3.36 -22.77 -1.28
C PHE A 335 2.83 -22.20 -2.60
N GLU A 336 2.16 -22.99 -3.43
CA GLU A 336 1.63 -22.58 -4.72
C GLU A 336 0.65 -21.42 -4.59
N ARG A 337 -0.33 -21.52 -3.69
CA ARG A 337 -1.36 -20.49 -3.52
C ARG A 337 -0.76 -19.16 -3.07
N PHE A 338 0.19 -19.21 -2.13
CA PHE A 338 0.90 -18.00 -1.72
C PHE A 338 1.82 -17.47 -2.82
N TYR A 339 2.49 -18.34 -3.58
CA TYR A 339 3.33 -17.94 -4.70
C TYR A 339 2.52 -17.30 -5.83
N ARG A 340 1.38 -17.88 -6.16
CA ARG A 340 0.44 -17.35 -7.15
C ARG A 340 -0.12 -16.00 -6.71
N ALA A 341 -0.57 -15.88 -5.48
CA ALA A 341 -1.03 -14.61 -4.92
C ALA A 341 0.09 -13.55 -4.98
N GLY A 342 1.31 -13.87 -4.53
CA GLY A 342 2.45 -12.96 -4.58
C GLY A 342 2.86 -12.55 -6.00
N SER A 343 2.62 -13.42 -7.00
CA SER A 343 2.88 -13.12 -8.41
C SER A 343 1.83 -12.22 -9.07
N LEU A 344 0.63 -12.13 -8.49
CA LEU A 344 -0.51 -11.43 -9.08
C LEU A 344 -0.93 -10.17 -8.30
N VAL A 345 -0.32 -9.89 -7.16
CA VAL A 345 -0.60 -8.68 -6.36
C VAL A 345 -0.03 -7.44 -7.04
N TRP A 346 -0.89 -6.51 -7.44
CA TRP A 346 -0.51 -5.20 -7.97
C TRP A 346 -1.07 -4.09 -7.07
N GLY A 347 -0.38 -2.95 -6.97
CA GLY A 347 -0.92 -1.76 -6.30
C GLY A 347 -0.70 -1.66 -4.79
N GLY A 348 0.05 -2.61 -4.18
CA GLY A 348 0.50 -2.48 -2.78
C GLY A 348 -0.20 -3.40 -1.78
N GLY A 349 0.05 -3.16 -0.48
CA GLY A 349 -0.31 -4.07 0.62
C GLY A 349 -1.77 -4.50 0.71
N PRO A 350 -2.76 -3.60 0.67
CA PRO A 350 -4.17 -3.99 0.82
C PRO A 350 -4.70 -4.90 -0.29
N VAL A 351 -4.08 -4.89 -1.48
CA VAL A 351 -4.48 -5.73 -2.62
C VAL A 351 -4.20 -7.22 -2.37
N VAL A 352 -3.36 -7.55 -1.39
CA VAL A 352 -3.11 -8.95 -1.02
C VAL A 352 -4.36 -9.63 -0.45
N LEU A 353 -5.28 -8.87 0.16
CA LEU A 353 -6.47 -9.40 0.80
C LEU A 353 -7.43 -10.11 -0.16
N PRO A 354 -7.89 -9.44 -1.25
CA PRO A 354 -8.80 -10.08 -2.20
C PRO A 354 -8.19 -11.28 -2.91
N LEU A 355 -6.86 -11.30 -3.01
CA LEU A 355 -6.14 -12.40 -3.63
C LEU A 355 -5.99 -13.61 -2.72
N LEU A 356 -5.69 -13.38 -1.43
CA LEU A 356 -5.47 -14.46 -0.48
C LEU A 356 -6.77 -15.02 0.09
N LEU A 357 -7.79 -14.18 0.31
CA LEU A 357 -9.03 -14.63 0.96
C LEU A 357 -9.63 -15.87 0.29
N PRO A 358 -9.97 -15.87 -1.00
CA PRO A 358 -10.56 -17.04 -1.65
C PRO A 358 -9.58 -18.23 -1.80
N GLU A 359 -8.28 -17.97 -1.74
CA GLU A 359 -7.26 -19.00 -1.88
C GLU A 359 -6.99 -19.77 -0.59
N VAL A 360 -7.17 -19.11 0.56
CA VAL A 360 -6.81 -19.69 1.86
C VAL A 360 -8.00 -20.00 2.75
N VAL A 361 -9.17 -19.39 2.52
CA VAL A 361 -10.40 -19.62 3.27
C VAL A 361 -11.39 -20.40 2.39
N PRO A 362 -12.06 -21.42 2.89
CA PRO A 362 -11.91 -22.08 4.21
C PRO A 362 -10.80 -23.15 4.24
N ARG A 363 -10.01 -23.28 3.19
CA ARG A 363 -9.10 -24.42 2.94
C ARG A 363 -8.02 -24.59 4.02
N PHE A 364 -7.39 -23.51 4.44
CA PHE A 364 -6.28 -23.52 5.41
C PHE A 364 -6.63 -22.84 6.71
N VAL A 365 -7.42 -21.77 6.66
CA VAL A 365 -7.83 -20.98 7.81
C VAL A 365 -9.30 -20.60 7.72
N THR A 366 -9.91 -20.24 8.86
CA THR A 366 -11.27 -19.71 8.89
C THR A 366 -11.29 -18.21 8.53
N ASP A 367 -12.48 -17.67 8.17
CA ASP A 367 -12.68 -16.22 7.96
C ASP A 367 -12.21 -15.41 9.17
N VAL A 368 -12.52 -15.87 10.37
CA VAL A 368 -12.14 -15.21 11.62
C VAL A 368 -10.62 -15.18 11.77
N GLN A 369 -9.93 -16.30 11.59
CA GLN A 369 -8.47 -16.36 11.65
C GLN A 369 -7.83 -15.46 10.60
N PHE A 370 -8.37 -15.43 9.39
CA PHE A 370 -7.89 -14.55 8.32
C PHE A 370 -7.97 -13.07 8.75
N LEU A 371 -9.13 -12.63 9.24
CA LEU A 371 -9.34 -11.23 9.63
C LEU A 371 -8.55 -10.84 10.89
N GLN A 372 -8.37 -11.75 11.84
CA GLN A 372 -7.49 -11.54 12.98
C GLN A 372 -6.04 -11.31 12.57
N GLY A 373 -5.52 -12.19 11.70
CA GLY A 373 -4.17 -12.03 11.18
C GLY A 373 -4.00 -10.73 10.40
N PHE A 374 -5.04 -10.31 9.67
CA PHE A 374 -5.05 -9.01 9.01
C PHE A 374 -5.03 -7.86 10.01
N ALA A 375 -5.81 -7.91 11.09
CA ALA A 375 -5.77 -6.92 12.16
C ALA A 375 -4.37 -6.85 12.79
N PHE A 376 -3.77 -7.99 13.10
CA PHE A 376 -2.44 -8.05 13.70
C PHE A 376 -1.37 -7.42 12.80
N VAL A 377 -1.35 -7.77 11.51
CA VAL A 377 -0.35 -7.19 10.60
C VAL A 377 -0.52 -5.69 10.40
N GLN A 378 -1.72 -5.16 10.52
CA GLN A 378 -1.98 -3.72 10.47
C GLN A 378 -1.49 -2.98 11.73
N ALA A 379 -1.43 -3.68 12.85
CA ALA A 379 -0.88 -3.16 14.11
C ALA A 379 0.64 -3.29 14.20
N MET A 380 1.27 -4.06 13.31
CA MET A 380 2.70 -4.35 13.33
C MET A 380 3.52 -3.37 12.49
N PRO A 381 4.78 -3.10 12.88
CA PRO A 381 5.73 -2.43 11.99
C PRO A 381 6.23 -3.40 10.92
N GLY A 382 6.56 -2.90 9.73
CA GLY A 382 7.14 -3.68 8.64
C GLY A 382 6.15 -4.07 7.54
N PRO A 383 6.58 -4.91 6.58
CA PRO A 383 5.77 -5.25 5.41
C PRO A 383 4.48 -5.97 5.75
N MET A 384 3.35 -5.51 5.19
CA MET A 384 2.04 -6.15 5.38
C MET A 384 2.00 -7.61 4.88
N PHE A 385 2.81 -7.96 3.90
CA PHE A 385 2.92 -9.32 3.37
C PHE A 385 3.41 -10.35 4.40
N ASN A 386 3.96 -9.92 5.54
CA ASN A 386 4.26 -10.79 6.68
C ASN A 386 3.00 -11.47 7.26
N PHE A 387 1.82 -11.02 6.87
CA PHE A 387 0.55 -11.70 7.06
C PHE A 387 0.58 -13.19 6.63
N ALA A 388 1.33 -13.53 5.58
CA ALA A 388 1.52 -14.91 5.15
C ALA A 388 2.12 -15.80 6.24
N ALA A 389 3.07 -15.28 7.02
CA ALA A 389 3.68 -16.04 8.12
C ALA A 389 2.65 -16.39 9.22
N TYR A 390 1.70 -15.49 9.49
CA TYR A 390 0.59 -15.80 10.40
C TYR A 390 -0.32 -16.88 9.84
N LEU A 391 -0.79 -16.73 8.60
CA LEU A 391 -1.72 -17.68 7.98
C LEU A 391 -1.12 -19.08 7.88
N GLY A 392 0.11 -19.19 7.39
CA GLY A 392 0.82 -20.46 7.33
C GLY A 392 1.09 -21.04 8.71
N GLY A 393 1.41 -20.18 9.69
CA GLY A 393 1.62 -20.56 11.08
C GLY A 393 0.34 -21.09 11.75
N ALA A 394 -0.79 -20.46 11.51
CA ALA A 394 -2.09 -20.88 12.02
C ALA A 394 -2.58 -22.19 11.40
N TYR A 395 -2.15 -22.50 10.18
CA TYR A 395 -2.50 -23.75 9.50
C TYR A 395 -1.60 -24.94 9.90
N ALA A 396 -0.27 -24.75 9.85
CA ALA A 396 0.68 -25.86 9.97
C ALA A 396 1.91 -25.52 10.83
N GLY A 397 1.74 -24.65 11.81
CA GLY A 397 2.79 -24.29 12.76
C GLY A 397 4.02 -23.64 12.11
N PRO A 398 5.22 -23.78 12.67
CA PRO A 398 6.42 -23.07 12.19
C PRO A 398 6.78 -23.37 10.73
N ILE A 399 6.57 -24.61 10.29
CA ILE A 399 6.87 -25.02 8.90
C ILE A 399 5.91 -24.30 7.94
N GLY A 400 4.62 -24.28 8.27
CA GLY A 400 3.61 -23.57 7.49
C GLY A 400 3.90 -22.08 7.38
N ALA A 401 4.34 -21.44 8.48
CA ALA A 401 4.72 -20.03 8.50
C ALA A 401 5.86 -19.71 7.50
N ILE A 402 6.88 -20.55 7.46
CA ILE A 402 8.03 -20.36 6.54
C ILE A 402 7.58 -20.57 5.09
N ILE A 403 6.82 -21.64 4.80
CA ILE A 403 6.37 -22.00 3.45
C ILE A 403 5.50 -20.87 2.87
N ALA A 404 4.50 -20.41 3.63
CA ALA A 404 3.61 -19.34 3.19
C ALA A 404 4.35 -18.00 3.01
N TRP A 405 5.26 -17.67 3.93
CA TRP A 405 6.05 -16.45 3.85
C TRP A 405 6.97 -16.45 2.63
N VAL A 406 7.72 -17.52 2.41
CA VAL A 406 8.58 -17.65 1.22
C VAL A 406 7.72 -17.63 -0.05
N GLY A 407 6.60 -18.36 -0.07
CA GLY A 407 5.68 -18.37 -1.21
C GLY A 407 5.23 -16.96 -1.61
N LEU A 408 4.78 -16.15 -0.67
CA LEU A 408 4.24 -14.83 -0.96
C LEU A 408 5.31 -13.79 -1.36
N PHE A 409 6.51 -13.85 -0.78
CA PHE A 409 7.57 -12.87 -1.03
C PHE A 409 8.47 -13.21 -2.23
N LEU A 410 8.69 -14.49 -2.52
CA LEU A 410 9.63 -14.94 -3.54
C LEU A 410 9.32 -14.38 -4.93
N PRO A 411 8.06 -14.32 -5.41
CA PRO A 411 7.76 -13.72 -6.71
C PRO A 411 8.21 -12.27 -6.81
N GLY A 412 7.86 -11.46 -5.80
CA GLY A 412 8.24 -10.06 -5.75
C GLY A 412 9.75 -9.83 -5.69
N LEU A 413 10.48 -10.72 -5.00
CA LEU A 413 11.94 -10.73 -4.96
C LEU A 413 12.51 -11.03 -6.36
N LEU A 414 12.06 -12.10 -7.01
CA LEU A 414 12.53 -12.47 -8.34
C LEU A 414 12.25 -11.37 -9.36
N LEU A 415 11.06 -10.78 -9.31
CA LEU A 415 10.65 -9.76 -10.27
C LEU A 415 11.40 -8.43 -10.12
N ILE A 416 11.75 -7.98 -8.92
CA ILE A 416 12.53 -6.75 -8.76
C ILE A 416 13.96 -6.94 -9.31
N TYR A 417 14.60 -8.10 -9.08
CA TYR A 417 15.89 -8.42 -9.69
C TYR A 417 15.80 -8.56 -11.21
N ALA A 418 14.71 -9.14 -11.70
CA ALA A 418 14.49 -9.30 -13.13
C ALA A 418 14.27 -7.96 -13.84
N ALA A 419 13.49 -7.05 -13.26
CA ALA A 419 13.04 -5.84 -13.93
C ALA A 419 14.04 -4.69 -13.87
N LEU A 420 14.85 -4.61 -12.80
CA LEU A 420 15.72 -3.47 -12.54
C LEU A 420 16.65 -3.09 -13.72
N PRO A 421 17.33 -4.02 -14.42
CA PRO A 421 18.17 -3.67 -15.57
C PRO A 421 17.40 -3.13 -16.79
N PHE A 422 16.13 -3.50 -16.93
CA PHE A 422 15.31 -3.09 -18.08
C PHE A 422 14.47 -1.83 -17.80
N TRP A 423 14.44 -1.37 -16.55
CA TRP A 423 13.56 -0.28 -16.13
C TRP A 423 13.82 1.03 -16.86
N ALA A 424 15.09 1.37 -17.08
CA ALA A 424 15.46 2.57 -17.80
C ALA A 424 14.86 2.64 -19.22
N ALA A 425 14.78 1.51 -19.91
CA ALA A 425 14.14 1.41 -21.22
C ALA A 425 12.60 1.40 -21.14
N ALA A 426 12.02 0.79 -20.09
CA ALA A 426 10.58 0.71 -19.93
C ALA A 426 9.94 2.07 -19.62
N THR A 427 10.59 2.93 -18.83
CA THR A 427 10.07 4.26 -18.47
C THR A 427 9.96 5.24 -19.62
N THR A 428 10.65 4.99 -20.74
CA THR A 428 10.54 5.82 -21.94
C THR A 428 9.37 5.44 -22.85
N ASN A 429 8.67 4.33 -22.55
CA ASN A 429 7.56 3.84 -23.38
C ASN A 429 6.20 4.28 -22.83
N PRO A 430 5.48 5.25 -23.47
CA PRO A 430 4.19 5.73 -23.00
C PRO A 430 3.10 4.65 -22.98
N GLY A 431 3.20 3.65 -23.86
CA GLY A 431 2.26 2.52 -23.88
C GLY A 431 2.37 1.64 -22.64
N ALA A 432 3.61 1.38 -22.17
CA ALA A 432 3.85 0.62 -20.95
C ALA A 432 3.30 1.35 -19.72
N GLN A 433 3.48 2.66 -19.64
CA GLN A 433 2.95 3.46 -18.54
C GLN A 433 1.42 3.49 -18.52
N ALA A 434 0.79 3.66 -19.68
CA ALA A 434 -0.67 3.61 -19.80
C ALA A 434 -1.19 2.22 -19.41
N PHE A 435 -0.54 1.14 -19.82
CA PHE A 435 -0.89 -0.22 -19.40
C PHE A 435 -0.87 -0.36 -17.89
N LEU A 436 0.22 0.06 -17.23
CA LEU A 436 0.36 -0.01 -15.76
C LEU A 436 -0.69 0.82 -15.03
N LYS A 437 -1.08 1.98 -15.57
CA LYS A 437 -2.16 2.81 -15.02
C LYS A 437 -3.49 2.06 -15.01
N GLY A 438 -3.82 1.35 -16.09
CA GLY A 438 -5.01 0.51 -16.18
C GLY A 438 -4.98 -0.65 -15.19
N VAL A 439 -3.85 -1.36 -15.10
CA VAL A 439 -3.64 -2.44 -14.13
C VAL A 439 -3.84 -1.96 -12.69
N ASN A 440 -3.24 -0.83 -12.32
CA ASN A 440 -3.36 -0.26 -10.98
C ASN A 440 -4.79 0.17 -10.64
N ALA A 441 -5.53 0.71 -11.61
CA ALA A 441 -6.94 1.07 -11.43
C ALA A 441 -7.82 -0.17 -11.20
N ALA A 442 -7.62 -1.24 -11.98
CA ALA A 442 -8.32 -2.50 -11.77
C ALA A 442 -7.94 -3.15 -10.43
N ALA A 443 -6.66 -3.14 -10.07
CA ALA A 443 -6.18 -3.66 -8.79
C ALA A 443 -6.84 -2.97 -7.58
N SER A 444 -7.04 -1.65 -7.64
CA SER A 444 -7.80 -0.94 -6.58
C SER A 444 -9.27 -1.37 -6.52
N GLY A 445 -9.88 -1.75 -7.64
CA GLY A 445 -11.22 -2.34 -7.69
C GLY A 445 -11.31 -3.69 -6.99
N LEU A 446 -10.27 -4.51 -7.09
CA LEU A 446 -10.21 -5.78 -6.36
C LEU A 446 -10.20 -5.57 -4.85
N VAL A 447 -9.56 -4.49 -4.35
CA VAL A 447 -9.60 -4.14 -2.92
C VAL A 447 -11.01 -3.75 -2.49
N VAL A 448 -11.77 -3.05 -3.37
CA VAL A 448 -13.19 -2.76 -3.12
C VAL A 448 -13.99 -4.06 -3.00
N ALA A 449 -13.80 -5.00 -3.92
CA ALA A 449 -14.47 -6.30 -3.86
C ALA A 449 -14.16 -7.05 -2.55
N ALA A 450 -12.88 -7.09 -2.13
CA ALA A 450 -12.49 -7.72 -0.88
C ALA A 450 -13.12 -7.04 0.35
N ALA A 451 -13.13 -5.71 0.39
CA ALA A 451 -13.73 -4.99 1.50
C ALA A 451 -15.23 -5.30 1.63
N LEU A 452 -15.93 -5.44 0.49
CA LEU A 452 -17.33 -5.84 0.46
C LEU A 452 -17.54 -7.29 0.93
N LEU A 453 -16.71 -8.23 0.47
CA LEU A 453 -16.76 -9.63 0.93
C LEU A 453 -16.47 -9.75 2.44
N MET A 454 -15.54 -8.95 2.96
CA MET A 454 -15.22 -8.94 4.39
C MET A 454 -16.36 -8.38 5.26
N LEU A 455 -17.25 -7.54 4.72
CA LEU A 455 -18.44 -7.07 5.45
C LEU A 455 -19.37 -8.23 5.86
N ASP A 456 -19.41 -9.31 5.09
CA ASP A 456 -20.23 -10.47 5.39
C ASP A 456 -19.79 -11.23 6.67
N VAL A 457 -18.57 -10.98 7.15
CA VAL A 457 -18.06 -11.57 8.40
C VAL A 457 -18.53 -10.77 9.63
N VAL A 458 -18.84 -9.49 9.48
CA VAL A 458 -19.32 -8.61 10.55
C VAL A 458 -20.85 -8.72 10.67
N ARG A 459 -21.31 -9.84 11.25
CA ARG A 459 -22.75 -10.19 11.26
C ARG A 459 -23.51 -9.67 12.46
N THR A 460 -22.86 -9.58 13.62
CA THR A 460 -23.53 -9.26 14.89
C THR A 460 -23.65 -7.74 15.10
N PRO A 461 -24.70 -7.27 15.81
CA PRO A 461 -24.86 -5.85 16.12
C PRO A 461 -23.65 -5.24 16.86
N PRO A 462 -23.03 -5.91 17.88
CA PRO A 462 -21.83 -5.39 18.51
C PRO A 462 -20.66 -5.21 17.54
N GLN A 463 -20.40 -6.19 16.67
CA GLN A 463 -19.35 -6.09 15.66
C GLN A 463 -19.57 -4.92 14.70
N ARG A 464 -20.81 -4.71 14.22
CA ARG A 464 -21.16 -3.59 13.35
C ARG A 464 -20.93 -2.25 14.02
N THR A 465 -21.28 -2.16 15.32
CA THR A 465 -21.03 -0.96 16.12
C THR A 465 -19.53 -0.67 16.25
N ILE A 466 -18.72 -1.68 16.57
CA ILE A 466 -17.26 -1.54 16.67
C ILE A 466 -16.68 -1.16 15.30
N ALA A 467 -17.11 -1.80 14.22
CA ALA A 467 -16.64 -1.48 12.87
C ALA A 467 -16.94 -0.02 12.49
N LEU A 468 -18.14 0.48 12.84
CA LEU A 468 -18.52 1.87 12.60
C LEU A 468 -17.65 2.85 13.40
N VAL A 469 -17.43 2.57 14.69
CA VAL A 469 -16.55 3.38 15.55
C VAL A 469 -15.12 3.40 15.02
N CYS A 470 -14.57 2.24 14.73
CA CYS A 470 -13.23 2.09 14.16
C CYS A 470 -13.09 2.80 12.82
N PHE A 471 -14.08 2.67 11.94
CA PHE A 471 -14.10 3.37 10.65
C PHE A 471 -14.16 4.88 10.83
N THR A 472 -15.00 5.38 11.74
CA THR A 472 -15.12 6.82 12.01
C THR A 472 -13.80 7.39 12.52
N ILE A 473 -13.16 6.73 13.48
CA ILE A 473 -11.85 7.15 14.02
C ILE A 473 -10.77 7.16 12.92
N HIS A 474 -10.77 6.13 12.07
CA HIS A 474 -9.76 5.98 11.04
C HIS A 474 -9.98 6.88 9.82
N HIS A 475 -11.24 7.25 9.53
CA HIS A 475 -11.64 8.02 8.35
C HIS A 475 -11.87 9.51 8.61
N TRP A 476 -11.86 9.97 9.86
CA TRP A 476 -12.21 11.35 10.19
C TRP A 476 -11.39 12.36 9.38
N PRO A 477 -12.04 13.24 8.61
CA PRO A 477 -11.33 14.16 7.74
C PRO A 477 -10.57 15.22 8.54
N GLY A 478 -9.30 15.37 8.22
CA GLY A 478 -8.48 16.52 8.61
C GLY A 478 -7.47 16.32 9.73
N LYS A 479 -7.54 15.27 10.53
CA LYS A 479 -6.47 14.96 11.50
C LYS A 479 -6.43 13.46 11.79
N ASP A 480 -5.31 12.84 11.50
CA ASP A 480 -4.96 11.55 12.08
C ASP A 480 -4.80 11.75 13.58
N TYR A 481 -5.79 11.38 14.40
CA TYR A 481 -5.77 11.56 15.85
C TYR A 481 -4.51 11.01 16.50
N PHE A 482 -4.01 9.91 15.99
CA PHE A 482 -2.80 9.23 16.47
C PHE A 482 -1.60 9.46 15.53
N GLY A 483 -1.77 10.31 14.48
CA GLY A 483 -0.79 10.47 13.41
C GLY A 483 -0.79 9.30 12.41
N PRO A 484 -0.29 9.51 11.18
CA PRO A 484 -0.40 8.53 10.09
C PRO A 484 0.28 7.19 10.40
N LYS A 485 1.26 7.16 11.30
CA LYS A 485 1.97 5.95 11.71
C LYS A 485 1.14 5.03 12.61
N TYR A 486 0.33 5.60 13.50
CA TYR A 486 -0.30 4.87 14.60
C TYR A 486 -1.80 4.72 14.46
N ASN A 487 -2.41 5.30 13.41
CA ASN A 487 -3.86 5.23 13.20
C ASN A 487 -4.36 3.78 13.08
N ALA A 488 -3.73 2.95 12.25
CA ALA A 488 -4.13 1.55 12.11
C ALA A 488 -3.86 0.73 13.38
N PRO A 489 -2.66 0.78 14.02
CA PRO A 489 -2.43 0.12 15.31
C PRO A 489 -3.42 0.55 16.40
N ALA A 490 -3.72 1.85 16.52
CA ALA A 490 -4.69 2.36 17.49
C ALA A 490 -6.10 1.85 17.21
N THR A 491 -6.54 1.83 15.95
CA THR A 491 -7.84 1.29 15.54
C THR A 491 -7.97 -0.19 15.92
N VAL A 492 -6.92 -0.98 15.70
CA VAL A 492 -6.89 -2.41 16.10
C VAL A 492 -6.99 -2.57 17.62
N ALA A 493 -6.21 -1.78 18.37
CA ALA A 493 -6.26 -1.80 19.84
C ALA A 493 -7.64 -1.40 20.37
N ILE A 494 -8.25 -0.34 19.82
CA ILE A 494 -9.60 0.09 20.17
C ILE A 494 -10.61 -1.02 19.87
N GLY A 495 -10.53 -1.65 18.71
CA GLY A 495 -11.41 -2.77 18.36
C GLY A 495 -11.30 -3.92 19.34
N ALA A 496 -10.08 -4.34 19.70
CA ALA A 496 -9.84 -5.39 20.68
C ALA A 496 -10.42 -5.04 22.07
N VAL A 497 -10.17 -3.81 22.54
CA VAL A 497 -10.67 -3.32 23.84
C VAL A 497 -12.21 -3.24 23.85
N LEU A 498 -12.84 -2.72 22.79
CA LEU A 498 -14.29 -2.64 22.68
C LEU A 498 -14.95 -4.01 22.53
N GLY A 499 -14.23 -5.01 22.03
CA GLY A 499 -14.69 -6.39 21.92
C GLY A 499 -15.08 -6.99 23.27
N LEU A 500 -14.38 -6.63 24.36
CA LEU A 500 -14.69 -7.12 25.70
C LEU A 500 -16.07 -6.63 26.19
N PRO A 501 -16.34 -5.32 26.34
CA PRO A 501 -17.61 -4.87 26.90
C PRO A 501 -18.80 -5.03 25.96
N LEU A 502 -18.59 -5.04 24.63
CA LEU A 502 -19.69 -5.07 23.67
C LEU A 502 -19.97 -6.48 23.11
N CYS A 503 -18.94 -7.27 22.83
CA CYS A 503 -19.11 -8.60 22.24
C CYS A 503 -19.18 -9.71 23.28
N LEU A 504 -18.46 -9.63 24.41
CA LEU A 504 -18.47 -10.66 25.44
C LEU A 504 -19.88 -10.94 26.00
N PRO A 505 -20.71 -9.93 26.37
CA PRO A 505 -22.09 -10.18 26.79
C PRO A 505 -22.93 -10.85 25.69
N TYR A 506 -22.69 -10.49 24.42
CA TYR A 506 -23.38 -11.10 23.29
C TYR A 506 -22.99 -12.58 23.13
N VAL A 507 -21.71 -12.92 23.24
CA VAL A 507 -21.20 -14.30 23.16
C VAL A 507 -21.77 -15.14 24.30
N LEU A 508 -21.79 -14.61 25.54
CA LEU A 508 -22.34 -15.30 26.70
C LEU A 508 -23.85 -15.53 26.60
N ALA A 509 -24.58 -14.62 25.95
CA ALA A 509 -26.02 -14.77 25.71
C ALA A 509 -26.36 -15.72 24.54
N HIS A 510 -25.42 -15.96 23.64
CA HIS A 510 -25.60 -16.77 22.42
C HIS A 510 -24.42 -17.75 22.26
N PRO A 511 -24.32 -18.80 23.09
CA PRO A 511 -23.15 -19.69 23.13
C PRO A 511 -22.94 -20.53 21.85
N ASN A 512 -23.90 -20.54 20.91
CA ASN A 512 -23.81 -21.18 19.59
C ASN A 512 -24.33 -20.19 18.54
N PRO A 513 -23.54 -19.21 18.09
CA PRO A 513 -23.95 -18.25 17.07
C PRO A 513 -23.95 -18.85 15.66
#